data_37116695fb2a8e711f8d7ddbb966538d
#
_entry.id   37116695fb2a8e711f8d7ddbb966538d
#
_cell.length_a   1.000
_cell.length_b   1.000
_cell.length_c   1.000
_cell.angle_alpha   90.00
_cell.angle_beta   90.00
_cell.angle_gamma   90.00
#
_symmetry.space_group_name_H-M   'P 1'
#
loop_
_entity.id
_entity.type
_entity.pdbx_description
1 polymer ?
#
loop_
_entity_poly.entity_id
_entity_poly.type
_entity_poly.pdbx_seq_one_letter_code
_entity_poly.pdbx_strand_id
1 'polypeptide(L)'
;MIRIACVGDNCIDYYDNTNEAFPGGNPVNVAVYARRLGADASYLGAVGTDKYGELMIRALQEKGVDTSHVQVLSGNTALTHVCRVDGERIFGDYEEGVMAEFSLNKEDIDFMCTHDLVVSALWGRVEGYLQQIHQRSIPIAFDCADRPFDKVSLEALPHTDIAFFADDVSDEESLRQKILQVASLGPKLVVATRGIKGSLAYDGQAFYNYGIVKCDVGDTMGAGDSFIAGFLTSWLQKKSIKECMAAGAASAAVTISYCGAW
;
A
#
# COMPACT_ATOMS: atom_id res chain seq x y z
N MET A 1 -3.89 -2.86 -21.21
CA MET A 1 -3.04 -2.12 -20.26
C MET A 1 -3.45 -2.59 -18.87
N ILE A 2 -2.53 -2.80 -17.93
CA ILE A 2 -2.84 -3.24 -16.55
C ILE A 2 -3.53 -2.11 -15.83
N ARG A 3 -4.63 -2.41 -15.11
CA ARG A 3 -5.42 -1.45 -14.35
C ARG A 3 -5.47 -1.86 -12.87
N ILE A 4 -5.07 -0.96 -11.98
CA ILE A 4 -5.02 -1.21 -10.53
C ILE A 4 -5.87 -0.14 -9.82
N ALA A 5 -6.85 -0.56 -9.03
CA ALA A 5 -7.58 0.33 -8.14
C ALA A 5 -6.95 0.26 -6.74
N CYS A 6 -6.48 1.39 -6.24
CA CYS A 6 -5.95 1.52 -4.88
C CYS A 6 -7.00 2.23 -4.02
N VAL A 7 -7.41 1.64 -2.90
CA VAL A 7 -8.52 2.15 -2.10
C VAL A 7 -8.16 2.17 -0.62
N GLY A 8 -8.50 3.26 0.05
CA GLY A 8 -8.36 3.39 1.49
C GLY A 8 -7.71 4.68 1.94
N ASP A 9 -6.83 4.58 2.94
CA ASP A 9 -6.24 5.70 3.62
C ASP A 9 -5.39 6.61 2.74
N ASN A 10 -5.38 7.86 3.13
CA ASN A 10 -4.40 8.85 2.74
C ASN A 10 -4.05 9.69 3.95
N CYS A 11 -2.92 10.34 3.91
CA CYS A 11 -2.57 11.37 4.89
C CYS A 11 -1.64 12.40 4.26
N ILE A 12 -1.55 13.54 4.91
CA ILE A 12 -0.48 14.50 4.66
C ILE A 12 0.56 14.33 5.76
N ASP A 13 1.79 13.98 5.39
CA ASP A 13 2.92 13.98 6.29
C ASP A 13 3.40 15.43 6.48
N TYR A 14 3.03 16.03 7.60
CA TYR A 14 3.36 17.41 7.93
C TYR A 14 4.59 17.47 8.83
N TYR A 15 5.65 18.08 8.32
CA TYR A 15 6.91 18.23 9.05
C TYR A 15 6.89 19.50 9.91
N ASP A 16 6.69 19.34 11.21
CA ASP A 16 6.58 20.44 12.17
C ASP A 16 7.83 21.34 12.18
N ASN A 17 9.01 20.79 11.91
CA ASN A 17 10.28 21.53 11.93
C ASN A 17 10.46 22.45 10.71
N THR A 18 9.88 22.12 9.55
CA THR A 18 10.07 22.83 8.29
C THR A 18 8.79 23.45 7.73
N ASN A 19 7.62 23.11 8.31
CA ASN A 19 6.29 23.43 7.79
C ASN A 19 6.05 22.91 6.36
N GLU A 20 6.75 21.85 5.97
CA GLU A 20 6.53 21.16 4.69
C GLU A 20 5.46 20.09 4.85
N ALA A 21 4.70 19.88 3.77
CA ALA A 21 3.60 18.93 3.73
C ALA A 21 3.72 18.06 2.50
N PHE A 22 3.73 16.76 2.68
CA PHE A 22 3.88 15.77 1.60
C PHE A 22 2.69 14.81 1.60
N PRO A 23 2.05 14.59 0.43
CA PRO A 23 1.03 13.57 0.30
C PRO A 23 1.61 12.16 0.57
N GLY A 24 0.87 11.35 1.32
CA GLY A 24 1.23 9.99 1.70
C GLY A 24 -0.01 9.12 1.90
N GLY A 25 0.19 7.96 2.50
CA GLY A 25 -0.79 6.90 2.68
C GLY A 25 -0.47 5.69 1.80
N ASN A 26 -0.67 4.48 2.33
CA ASN A 26 -0.26 3.25 1.64
C ASN A 26 -0.91 3.10 0.25
N PRO A 27 -2.26 3.13 0.08
CA PRO A 27 -2.87 2.98 -1.23
C PRO A 27 -2.52 4.13 -2.20
N VAL A 28 -2.35 5.34 -1.69
CA VAL A 28 -1.89 6.50 -2.47
C VAL A 28 -0.50 6.24 -3.04
N ASN A 29 0.43 5.81 -2.22
CA ASN A 29 1.79 5.51 -2.61
C ASN A 29 1.84 4.37 -3.63
N VAL A 30 1.10 3.28 -3.40
CA VAL A 30 1.00 2.15 -4.34
C VAL A 30 0.46 2.61 -5.69
N ALA A 31 -0.57 3.48 -5.73
CA ALA A 31 -1.13 4.01 -6.97
C ALA A 31 -0.08 4.81 -7.78
N VAL A 32 0.65 5.70 -7.11
CA VAL A 32 1.71 6.50 -7.76
C VAL A 32 2.84 5.62 -8.29
N TYR A 33 3.28 4.63 -7.51
CA TYR A 33 4.33 3.72 -7.97
C TYR A 33 3.87 2.80 -9.10
N ALA A 34 2.61 2.32 -9.07
CA ALA A 34 2.04 1.55 -10.18
C ALA A 34 2.00 2.37 -11.48
N ARG A 35 1.65 3.66 -11.42
CA ARG A 35 1.74 4.60 -12.56
C ARG A 35 3.16 4.73 -13.07
N ARG A 36 4.14 4.90 -12.19
CA ARG A 36 5.56 4.98 -12.55
C ARG A 36 6.05 3.73 -13.29
N LEU A 37 5.47 2.57 -12.97
CA LEU A 37 5.77 1.27 -13.57
C LEU A 37 4.93 0.95 -14.82
N GLY A 38 4.12 1.90 -15.30
CA GLY A 38 3.38 1.80 -16.55
C GLY A 38 2.00 1.14 -16.45
N ALA A 39 1.48 0.92 -15.25
CA ALA A 39 0.09 0.54 -15.07
C ALA A 39 -0.84 1.76 -15.11
N ASP A 40 -2.11 1.59 -15.45
CA ASP A 40 -3.14 2.56 -15.14
C ASP A 40 -3.56 2.36 -13.68
N ALA A 41 -3.51 3.43 -12.88
CA ALA A 41 -3.88 3.38 -11.48
C ALA A 41 -4.95 4.41 -11.16
N SER A 42 -5.93 3.99 -10.38
CA SER A 42 -6.98 4.83 -9.82
C SER A 42 -6.86 4.82 -8.29
N TYR A 43 -7.15 5.95 -7.66
CA TYR A 43 -7.20 6.04 -6.21
C TYR A 43 -8.62 6.39 -5.75
N LEU A 44 -9.10 5.67 -4.73
CA LEU A 44 -10.37 5.89 -4.04
C LEU A 44 -10.08 6.09 -2.54
N GLY A 45 -10.54 7.21 -2.01
CA GLY A 45 -10.40 7.57 -0.61
C GLY A 45 -11.13 8.86 -0.33
N ALA A 46 -10.99 9.46 0.85
CA ALA A 46 -11.60 10.73 1.17
C ALA A 46 -10.56 11.79 1.52
N VAL A 47 -10.77 13.01 1.03
CA VAL A 47 -10.01 14.20 1.39
C VAL A 47 -10.94 15.31 1.84
N GLY A 48 -10.44 16.24 2.63
CA GLY A 48 -11.18 17.39 3.11
C GLY A 48 -11.34 18.48 2.06
N THR A 49 -12.19 19.47 2.39
CA THR A 49 -12.35 20.72 1.62
C THR A 49 -11.25 21.76 1.95
N ASP A 50 -10.17 21.34 2.59
CA ASP A 50 -9.05 22.15 2.98
C ASP A 50 -7.93 22.18 1.92
N LYS A 51 -6.91 23.01 2.16
CA LYS A 51 -5.72 23.12 1.28
C LYS A 51 -4.99 21.79 1.08
N TYR A 52 -5.10 20.88 2.01
CA TYR A 52 -4.44 19.60 1.98
C TYR A 52 -5.18 18.58 1.10
N GLY A 53 -6.51 18.65 1.05
CA GLY A 53 -7.30 17.88 0.08
C GLY A 53 -7.00 18.31 -1.35
N GLU A 54 -6.91 19.62 -1.60
CA GLU A 54 -6.50 20.14 -2.93
C GLU A 54 -5.07 19.71 -3.28
N LEU A 55 -4.13 19.73 -2.31
CA LEU A 55 -2.76 19.28 -2.50
C LEU A 55 -2.72 17.80 -2.90
N MET A 56 -3.44 16.93 -2.17
CA MET A 56 -3.48 15.48 -2.42
C MET A 56 -4.00 15.18 -3.83
N ILE A 57 -5.17 15.72 -4.20
CA ILE A 57 -5.77 15.48 -5.51
C ILE A 57 -4.85 15.96 -6.64
N ARG A 58 -4.32 17.17 -6.53
CA ARG A 58 -3.43 17.74 -7.55
C ARG A 58 -2.17 16.90 -7.71
N ALA A 59 -1.54 16.51 -6.60
CA ALA A 59 -0.31 15.72 -6.63
C ALA A 59 -0.54 14.34 -7.28
N LEU A 60 -1.66 13.68 -6.99
CA LEU A 60 -2.05 12.42 -7.63
C LEU A 60 -2.28 12.60 -9.14
N GLN A 61 -3.00 13.65 -9.55
CA GLN A 61 -3.27 13.97 -10.96
C GLN A 61 -1.97 14.28 -11.73
N GLU A 62 -1.03 15.01 -11.13
CA GLU A 62 0.30 15.27 -11.72
C GLU A 62 1.11 13.99 -11.94
N LYS A 63 0.88 12.94 -11.13
CA LYS A 63 1.47 11.60 -11.33
C LYS A 63 0.66 10.73 -12.29
N GLY A 64 -0.46 11.22 -12.82
CA GLY A 64 -1.33 10.52 -13.75
C GLY A 64 -2.21 9.45 -13.10
N VAL A 65 -2.45 9.53 -11.80
CA VAL A 65 -3.42 8.68 -11.09
C VAL A 65 -4.83 9.22 -11.34
N ASP A 66 -5.76 8.34 -11.65
CA ASP A 66 -7.17 8.68 -11.77
C ASP A 66 -7.77 8.94 -10.37
N THR A 67 -8.31 10.14 -10.18
CA THR A 67 -8.90 10.60 -8.92
C THR A 67 -10.41 10.80 -9.02
N SER A 68 -11.06 10.28 -10.07
CA SER A 68 -12.48 10.49 -10.35
C SER A 68 -13.41 9.96 -9.25
N HIS A 69 -12.94 9.04 -8.42
CA HIS A 69 -13.66 8.47 -7.29
C HIS A 69 -13.09 8.88 -5.92
N VAL A 70 -12.29 9.96 -5.88
CA VAL A 70 -11.90 10.57 -4.60
C VAL A 70 -13.06 11.38 -4.05
N GLN A 71 -13.46 11.08 -2.83
CA GLN A 71 -14.52 11.81 -2.13
C GLN A 71 -13.95 13.10 -1.53
N VAL A 72 -14.60 14.24 -1.80
CA VAL A 72 -14.26 15.52 -1.16
C VAL A 72 -15.33 15.81 -0.12
N LEU A 73 -14.99 15.67 1.16
CA LEU A 73 -15.91 15.79 2.27
C LEU A 73 -15.65 17.09 3.06
N SER A 74 -16.69 17.65 3.68
CA SER A 74 -16.55 18.86 4.48
C SER A 74 -15.73 18.59 5.74
N GLY A 75 -14.56 19.19 5.86
CA GLY A 75 -13.66 19.01 6.98
C GLY A 75 -12.19 19.03 6.58
N ASN A 76 -11.33 18.53 7.45
CA ASN A 76 -9.89 18.48 7.23
C ASN A 76 -9.47 17.14 6.63
N THR A 77 -8.49 17.17 5.73
CA THR A 77 -7.79 15.99 5.24
C THR A 77 -6.98 15.35 6.38
N ALA A 78 -6.83 14.04 6.35
CA ALA A 78 -6.02 13.32 7.32
C ALA A 78 -4.57 13.83 7.32
N LEU A 79 -3.98 13.95 8.51
CA LEU A 79 -2.67 14.54 8.69
C LEU A 79 -1.87 13.76 9.73
N THR A 80 -0.60 13.49 9.42
CA THR A 80 0.36 12.90 10.34
C THR A 80 1.44 13.94 10.65
N HIS A 81 1.61 14.27 11.92
CA HIS A 81 2.73 15.11 12.35
C HIS A 81 4.02 14.32 12.30
N VAL A 82 5.05 14.89 11.69
CA VAL A 82 6.37 14.25 11.55
C VAL A 82 7.44 15.21 12.04
N CYS A 83 8.32 14.72 12.90
CA CYS A 83 9.52 15.43 13.29
C CYS A 83 10.76 14.70 12.75
N ARG A 84 11.79 15.46 12.37
CA ARG A 84 13.12 14.90 12.11
C ARG A 84 14.05 15.20 13.29
N VAL A 85 14.59 14.12 13.88
CA VAL A 85 15.59 14.19 14.94
C VAL A 85 16.80 13.38 14.51
N ASP A 86 17.96 14.00 14.43
CA ASP A 86 19.23 13.38 14.00
C ASP A 86 19.16 12.65 12.64
N GLY A 87 18.31 13.16 11.73
CA GLY A 87 18.07 12.57 10.41
C GLY A 87 17.01 11.48 10.37
N GLU A 88 16.57 10.98 11.51
CA GLU A 88 15.47 10.01 11.62
C GLU A 88 14.11 10.69 11.73
N ARG A 89 13.08 10.00 11.21
CA ARG A 89 11.69 10.45 11.31
C ARG A 89 11.03 9.87 12.54
N ILE A 90 10.41 10.75 13.30
CA ILE A 90 9.54 10.39 14.42
C ILE A 90 8.13 10.78 14.03
N PHE A 91 7.27 9.78 13.93
CA PHE A 91 5.85 9.98 13.71
C PHE A 91 5.21 10.39 15.05
N GLY A 92 4.52 11.51 15.03
CA GLY A 92 3.75 12.06 16.14
C GLY A 92 2.27 11.75 16.03
N ASP A 93 1.45 12.74 16.37
CA ASP A 93 -0.01 12.58 16.37
C ASP A 93 -0.55 12.40 14.95
N TYR A 94 -1.56 11.53 14.83
CA TYR A 94 -2.33 11.31 13.62
C TYR A 94 -3.73 11.88 13.79
N GLU A 95 -4.11 12.77 12.88
CA GLU A 95 -5.44 13.35 12.78
C GLU A 95 -6.16 12.67 11.61
N GLU A 96 -7.16 11.86 11.90
CA GLU A 96 -7.87 11.07 10.87
C GLU A 96 -8.69 11.95 9.90
N GLY A 97 -9.15 13.11 10.36
CA GLY A 97 -9.95 14.01 9.54
C GLY A 97 -11.16 13.33 8.93
N VAL A 98 -11.48 13.69 7.68
CA VAL A 98 -12.63 13.15 6.95
C VAL A 98 -12.48 11.67 6.56
N MET A 99 -11.30 11.06 6.70
CA MET A 99 -11.14 9.63 6.52
C MET A 99 -11.99 8.83 7.52
N ALA A 100 -12.31 9.40 8.68
CA ALA A 100 -13.24 8.81 9.65
C ALA A 100 -14.65 8.55 9.07
N GLU A 101 -15.05 9.34 8.07
CA GLU A 101 -16.36 9.27 7.40
C GLU A 101 -16.31 8.52 6.05
N PHE A 102 -15.12 8.09 5.63
CA PHE A 102 -14.95 7.39 4.35
C PHE A 102 -15.77 6.11 4.29
N SER A 103 -16.52 5.95 3.23
CA SER A 103 -17.31 4.75 2.96
C SER A 103 -17.47 4.54 1.47
N LEU A 104 -17.53 3.28 1.04
CA LEU A 104 -17.73 2.92 -0.35
C LEU A 104 -19.21 2.74 -0.66
N ASN A 105 -19.66 3.36 -1.73
CA ASN A 105 -20.98 3.13 -2.28
C ASN A 105 -20.94 2.08 -3.42
N LYS A 106 -22.10 1.76 -3.99
CA LYS A 106 -22.18 0.77 -5.06
C LYS A 106 -21.40 1.17 -6.31
N GLU A 107 -21.39 2.46 -6.65
CA GLU A 107 -20.68 2.97 -7.85
C GLU A 107 -19.17 2.83 -7.68
N ASP A 108 -18.65 3.10 -6.48
CA ASP A 108 -17.24 2.91 -6.16
C ASP A 108 -16.83 1.42 -6.29
N ILE A 109 -17.67 0.50 -5.77
CA ILE A 109 -17.43 -0.94 -5.90
C ILE A 109 -17.51 -1.38 -7.36
N ASP A 110 -18.51 -0.91 -8.11
CA ASP A 110 -18.65 -1.20 -9.54
C ASP A 110 -17.44 -0.70 -10.32
N PHE A 111 -16.93 0.50 -10.00
CA PHE A 111 -15.74 1.09 -10.61
C PHE A 111 -14.48 0.26 -10.30
N MET A 112 -14.23 -0.08 -9.05
CA MET A 112 -13.08 -0.93 -8.67
C MET A 112 -13.11 -2.28 -9.42
N CYS A 113 -14.29 -2.86 -9.59
CA CYS A 113 -14.46 -4.12 -10.32
C CYS A 113 -14.24 -4.00 -11.84
N THR A 114 -13.97 -2.83 -12.37
CA THR A 114 -13.49 -2.66 -13.77
C THR A 114 -11.97 -2.79 -13.90
N HIS A 115 -11.25 -2.95 -12.80
CA HIS A 115 -9.78 -3.08 -12.77
C HIS A 115 -9.34 -4.55 -12.72
N ASP A 116 -8.07 -4.79 -12.97
CA ASP A 116 -7.47 -6.13 -12.93
C ASP A 116 -7.09 -6.57 -11.52
N LEU A 117 -7.00 -5.59 -10.58
CA LEU A 117 -6.62 -5.80 -9.19
C LEU A 117 -7.13 -4.64 -8.32
N VAL A 118 -7.59 -4.97 -7.13
CA VAL A 118 -7.83 -3.99 -6.05
C VAL A 118 -6.75 -4.12 -5.00
N VAL A 119 -6.21 -2.98 -4.55
CA VAL A 119 -5.19 -2.90 -3.49
C VAL A 119 -5.72 -2.06 -2.34
N SER A 120 -5.58 -2.56 -1.13
CA SER A 120 -5.89 -1.84 0.09
C SER A 120 -4.92 -2.20 1.22
N ALA A 121 -5.06 -1.54 2.36
CA ALA A 121 -4.16 -1.71 3.49
C ALA A 121 -4.90 -1.62 4.83
N LEU A 122 -4.16 -1.89 5.91
CA LEU A 122 -4.63 -1.99 7.28
C LEU A 122 -5.47 -0.77 7.75
N TRP A 123 -5.10 0.43 7.32
CA TRP A 123 -5.80 1.67 7.73
C TRP A 123 -6.85 2.14 6.73
N GLY A 124 -7.13 1.34 5.70
CA GLY A 124 -7.97 1.71 4.56
C GLY A 124 -9.46 1.83 4.85
N ARG A 125 -9.96 1.27 5.97
CA ARG A 125 -11.38 1.24 6.37
C ARG A 125 -12.29 0.56 5.34
N VAL A 126 -11.76 -0.43 4.61
CA VAL A 126 -12.47 -1.11 3.51
C VAL A 126 -12.68 -2.60 3.74
N GLU A 127 -12.22 -3.14 4.86
CA GLU A 127 -12.29 -4.57 5.19
C GLU A 127 -13.71 -5.13 5.05
N GLY A 128 -14.72 -4.40 5.47
CA GLY A 128 -16.12 -4.80 5.36
C GLY A 128 -16.67 -4.84 3.93
N TYR A 129 -15.97 -4.28 2.94
CA TYR A 129 -16.37 -4.28 1.53
C TYR A 129 -15.65 -5.34 0.69
N LEU A 130 -14.53 -5.87 1.18
CA LEU A 130 -13.67 -6.79 0.41
C LEU A 130 -14.42 -8.05 -0.02
N GLN A 131 -15.35 -8.56 0.78
CA GLN A 131 -16.18 -9.70 0.42
C GLN A 131 -16.97 -9.44 -0.88
N GLN A 132 -17.55 -8.26 -1.03
CA GLN A 132 -18.35 -7.91 -2.21
C GLN A 132 -17.49 -7.83 -3.48
N ILE A 133 -16.25 -7.34 -3.36
CA ILE A 133 -15.28 -7.27 -4.46
C ILE A 133 -14.80 -8.67 -4.82
N HIS A 134 -14.44 -9.47 -3.83
CA HIS A 134 -13.98 -10.84 -4.01
C HIS A 134 -15.04 -11.73 -4.70
N GLN A 135 -16.32 -11.57 -4.33
CA GLN A 135 -17.44 -12.28 -4.98
C GLN A 135 -17.59 -11.96 -6.48
N ARG A 136 -17.04 -10.84 -6.95
CA ARG A 136 -17.00 -10.47 -8.37
C ARG A 136 -15.75 -10.98 -9.10
N SER A 137 -14.97 -11.85 -8.44
CA SER A 137 -13.78 -12.49 -8.99
C SER A 137 -12.66 -11.49 -9.38
N ILE A 138 -12.63 -10.33 -8.76
CA ILE A 138 -11.52 -9.39 -8.88
C ILE A 138 -10.48 -9.73 -7.81
N PRO A 139 -9.22 -9.97 -8.17
CA PRO A 139 -8.16 -10.22 -7.20
C PRO A 139 -7.99 -9.05 -6.24
N ILE A 140 -7.70 -9.36 -4.99
CA ILE A 140 -7.45 -8.37 -3.94
C ILE A 140 -6.06 -8.58 -3.37
N ALA A 141 -5.27 -7.51 -3.31
CA ALA A 141 -4.03 -7.44 -2.56
C ALA A 141 -4.26 -6.58 -1.30
N PHE A 142 -3.80 -7.07 -0.17
CA PHE A 142 -3.97 -6.38 1.11
C PHE A 142 -2.63 -6.28 1.85
N ASP A 143 -2.27 -5.06 2.26
CA ASP A 143 -1.11 -4.82 3.10
C ASP A 143 -1.51 -4.73 4.57
N CYS A 144 -1.07 -5.73 5.34
CA CYS A 144 -1.29 -5.80 6.78
C CYS A 144 -0.31 -4.94 7.59
N ALA A 145 0.55 -4.13 6.95
CA ALA A 145 1.65 -3.43 7.59
C ALA A 145 2.54 -4.39 8.42
N ASP A 146 2.76 -4.11 9.70
CA ASP A 146 3.46 -4.99 10.64
C ASP A 146 2.51 -5.83 11.53
N ARG A 147 1.19 -5.82 11.22
CA ARG A 147 0.10 -6.34 12.05
C ARG A 147 -0.80 -7.35 11.33
N PRO A 148 -0.27 -8.48 10.84
CA PRO A 148 -1.07 -9.44 10.07
C PRO A 148 -2.16 -10.15 10.89
N PHE A 149 -2.14 -10.03 12.22
CA PHE A 149 -3.15 -10.58 13.12
C PHE A 149 -3.99 -9.51 13.84
N ASP A 150 -3.89 -8.25 13.42
CA ASP A 150 -4.82 -7.20 13.86
C ASP A 150 -6.25 -7.53 13.44
N LYS A 151 -7.23 -7.00 14.17
CA LYS A 151 -8.65 -7.24 13.89
C LYS A 151 -9.03 -6.93 12.43
N VAL A 152 -8.53 -5.82 11.90
CA VAL A 152 -8.79 -5.39 10.52
C VAL A 152 -8.17 -6.39 9.53
N SER A 153 -6.93 -6.82 9.76
CA SER A 153 -6.27 -7.83 8.92
C SER A 153 -7.04 -9.17 8.96
N LEU A 154 -7.50 -9.62 10.14
CA LEU A 154 -8.26 -10.85 10.29
C LEU A 154 -9.63 -10.79 9.59
N GLU A 155 -10.22 -9.61 9.46
CA GLU A 155 -11.47 -9.40 8.70
C GLU A 155 -11.20 -9.35 7.18
N ALA A 156 -10.07 -8.78 6.75
CA ALA A 156 -9.70 -8.63 5.35
C ALA A 156 -9.18 -9.93 4.70
N LEU A 157 -8.31 -10.67 5.40
CA LEU A 157 -7.57 -11.82 4.86
C LEU A 157 -8.44 -12.93 4.25
N PRO A 158 -9.63 -13.29 4.78
CA PRO A 158 -10.52 -14.28 4.15
C PRO A 158 -10.96 -13.93 2.73
N HIS A 159 -10.87 -12.67 2.36
CA HIS A 159 -11.30 -12.13 1.06
C HIS A 159 -10.11 -11.64 0.20
N THR A 160 -8.89 -11.93 0.63
CA THR A 160 -7.64 -11.46 0.01
C THR A 160 -6.97 -12.59 -0.76
N ASP A 161 -6.48 -12.31 -1.98
CA ASP A 161 -5.71 -13.26 -2.77
C ASP A 161 -4.21 -13.16 -2.50
N ILE A 162 -3.71 -11.92 -2.29
CA ILE A 162 -2.29 -11.63 -2.04
C ILE A 162 -2.17 -10.79 -0.77
N ALA A 163 -1.55 -11.33 0.27
CA ALA A 163 -1.27 -10.59 1.49
C ALA A 163 0.19 -10.15 1.56
N PHE A 164 0.40 -8.91 1.97
CA PHE A 164 1.71 -8.37 2.32
C PHE A 164 1.77 -8.06 3.80
N PHE A 165 2.95 -8.21 4.39
CA PHE A 165 3.26 -7.66 5.72
C PHE A 165 4.77 -7.44 5.88
N ALA A 166 5.15 -6.59 6.85
CA ALA A 166 6.55 -6.35 7.21
C ALA A 166 6.94 -7.13 8.47
N ASP A 167 8.11 -7.78 8.44
CA ASP A 167 8.69 -8.43 9.60
C ASP A 167 10.23 -8.50 9.47
N ASP A 168 10.92 -7.54 10.02
CA ASP A 168 12.39 -7.45 10.00
C ASP A 168 13.04 -8.03 11.26
N VAL A 169 12.26 -8.35 12.29
CA VAL A 169 12.74 -8.80 13.60
C VAL A 169 12.79 -10.32 13.72
N SER A 170 11.81 -11.03 13.19
CA SER A 170 11.72 -12.50 13.31
C SER A 170 12.91 -13.22 12.68
N ASP A 171 13.32 -14.33 13.26
CA ASP A 171 14.16 -15.30 12.58
C ASP A 171 13.40 -15.99 11.43
N GLU A 172 14.12 -16.70 10.57
CA GLU A 172 13.50 -17.25 9.35
C GLU A 172 12.45 -18.32 9.64
N GLU A 173 12.65 -19.16 10.66
CA GLU A 173 11.70 -20.23 11.01
C GLU A 173 10.40 -19.62 11.58
N SER A 174 10.51 -18.69 12.51
CA SER A 174 9.37 -17.97 13.08
C SER A 174 8.59 -17.21 12.00
N LEU A 175 9.29 -16.60 11.05
CA LEU A 175 8.65 -15.90 9.92
C LEU A 175 7.91 -16.88 9.00
N ARG A 176 8.49 -18.06 8.69
CA ARG A 176 7.81 -19.08 7.90
C ARG A 176 6.52 -19.54 8.57
N GLN A 177 6.54 -19.77 9.88
CA GLN A 177 5.35 -20.13 10.64
C GLN A 177 4.29 -19.02 10.59
N LYS A 178 4.70 -17.77 10.74
CA LYS A 178 3.80 -16.61 10.61
C LYS A 178 3.17 -16.52 9.23
N ILE A 179 3.95 -16.69 8.16
CA ILE A 179 3.46 -16.71 6.77
C ILE A 179 2.43 -17.84 6.57
N LEU A 180 2.68 -19.04 7.07
CA LEU A 180 1.74 -20.16 6.97
C LEU A 180 0.44 -19.89 7.73
N GLN A 181 0.52 -19.25 8.89
CA GLN A 181 -0.67 -18.83 9.63
C GLN A 181 -1.48 -17.81 8.83
N VAL A 182 -0.86 -16.79 8.25
CA VAL A 182 -1.54 -15.80 7.37
C VAL A 182 -2.16 -16.50 6.15
N ALA A 183 -1.43 -17.40 5.50
CA ALA A 183 -1.95 -18.17 4.35
C ALA A 183 -3.17 -19.01 4.71
N SER A 184 -3.21 -19.57 5.93
CA SER A 184 -4.36 -20.35 6.40
C SER A 184 -5.66 -19.54 6.59
N LEU A 185 -5.56 -18.21 6.60
CA LEU A 185 -6.69 -17.29 6.74
C LEU A 185 -7.38 -16.96 5.40
N GLY A 186 -6.78 -17.31 4.26
CA GLY A 186 -7.42 -17.08 2.95
C GLY A 186 -6.46 -16.83 1.78
N PRO A 187 -5.40 -16.00 1.94
CA PRO A 187 -4.54 -15.63 0.84
C PRO A 187 -3.81 -16.82 0.21
N LYS A 188 -3.80 -16.87 -1.13
CA LYS A 188 -3.06 -17.88 -1.90
C LYS A 188 -1.58 -17.53 -2.01
N LEU A 189 -1.25 -16.26 -1.86
CA LEU A 189 0.11 -15.74 -1.93
C LEU A 189 0.33 -14.80 -0.74
N VAL A 190 1.36 -15.08 0.04
CA VAL A 190 1.76 -14.25 1.19
C VAL A 190 3.19 -13.81 0.99
N VAL A 191 3.45 -12.52 1.16
CA VAL A 191 4.77 -11.91 0.97
C VAL A 191 5.14 -11.11 2.21
N ALA A 192 6.23 -11.46 2.84
CA ALA A 192 6.81 -10.72 3.96
C ALA A 192 8.04 -9.93 3.50
N THR A 193 8.01 -8.61 3.72
CA THR A 193 9.20 -7.75 3.56
C THR A 193 10.01 -7.74 4.85
N ARG A 194 11.35 -7.73 4.74
CA ARG A 194 12.29 -7.93 5.87
C ARG A 194 13.36 -6.84 5.93
N GLY A 195 13.04 -5.65 5.46
CA GLY A 195 14.00 -4.55 5.36
C GLY A 195 15.28 -4.97 4.61
N ILE A 196 16.44 -4.79 5.21
CA ILE A 196 17.74 -5.16 4.61
C ILE A 196 17.93 -6.66 4.39
N LYS A 197 17.09 -7.51 4.99
CA LYS A 197 17.11 -8.97 4.77
C LYS A 197 16.36 -9.40 3.52
N GLY A 198 15.76 -8.44 2.77
CA GLY A 198 15.01 -8.69 1.54
C GLY A 198 13.56 -9.09 1.77
N SER A 199 13.09 -10.16 1.16
CA SER A 199 11.71 -10.62 1.26
C SER A 199 11.60 -12.13 1.22
N LEU A 200 10.50 -12.67 1.79
CA LEU A 200 10.13 -14.08 1.77
C LEU A 200 8.68 -14.20 1.31
N ALA A 201 8.41 -15.04 0.32
CA ALA A 201 7.08 -15.28 -0.20
C ALA A 201 6.70 -16.76 -0.11
N TYR A 202 5.40 -17.05 0.00
CA TYR A 202 4.81 -18.38 -0.04
C TYR A 202 3.59 -18.38 -0.96
N ASP A 203 3.56 -19.27 -1.95
CA ASP A 203 2.52 -19.33 -2.99
C ASP A 203 1.48 -20.45 -2.75
N GLY A 204 1.40 -20.97 -1.56
CA GLY A 204 0.57 -22.12 -1.20
C GLY A 204 1.27 -23.48 -1.38
N GLN A 205 2.44 -23.52 -2.02
CA GLN A 205 3.21 -24.74 -2.29
C GLN A 205 4.66 -24.66 -1.84
N ALA A 206 5.33 -23.54 -2.15
CA ALA A 206 6.75 -23.35 -1.92
C ALA A 206 7.08 -21.96 -1.35
N PHE A 207 8.19 -21.89 -0.64
CA PHE A 207 8.78 -20.64 -0.20
C PHE A 207 9.80 -20.13 -1.20
N TYR A 208 9.79 -18.82 -1.41
CA TYR A 208 10.71 -18.07 -2.27
C TYR A 208 11.41 -17.01 -1.44
N ASN A 209 12.72 -16.94 -1.51
CA ASN A 209 13.53 -15.91 -0.86
C ASN A 209 14.14 -15.01 -1.94
N TYR A 210 14.14 -13.71 -1.71
CA TYR A 210 14.82 -12.72 -2.55
C TYR A 210 15.50 -11.68 -1.67
N GLY A 211 16.74 -11.34 -2.02
CA GLY A 211 17.53 -10.34 -1.31
C GLY A 211 17.10 -8.90 -1.65
N ILE A 212 17.99 -7.96 -1.36
CA ILE A 212 17.81 -6.54 -1.71
C ILE A 212 18.54 -6.20 -3.01
N VAL A 213 18.11 -5.14 -3.67
CA VAL A 213 18.90 -4.42 -4.67
C VAL A 213 19.71 -3.34 -3.94
N LYS A 214 21.03 -3.36 -4.09
CA LYS A 214 21.93 -2.38 -3.44
C LYS A 214 21.75 -1.00 -4.08
N CYS A 215 21.62 0.01 -3.25
CA CYS A 215 21.53 1.41 -3.64
C CYS A 215 22.04 2.30 -2.51
N ASP A 216 22.27 3.56 -2.79
CA ASP A 216 22.51 4.56 -1.76
C ASP A 216 21.19 4.89 -1.07
N VAL A 217 21.21 4.89 0.27
CA VAL A 217 19.99 5.11 1.06
C VAL A 217 19.87 6.59 1.40
N GLY A 218 18.91 7.26 0.78
CA GLY A 218 18.52 8.64 1.10
C GLY A 218 17.39 8.67 2.13
N ASP A 219 16.34 7.86 1.90
CA ASP A 219 15.13 7.84 2.71
C ASP A 219 14.38 6.52 2.52
N THR A 220 13.88 5.91 3.58
CA THR A 220 13.16 4.62 3.50
C THR A 220 11.65 4.76 3.37
N MET A 221 11.12 6.00 3.30
CA MET A 221 9.67 6.23 3.16
C MET A 221 9.13 5.65 1.85
N GLY A 222 7.99 4.96 1.94
CA GLY A 222 7.33 4.36 0.78
C GLY A 222 8.05 3.13 0.19
N ALA A 223 9.15 2.66 0.79
CA ALA A 223 9.88 1.49 0.30
C ALA A 223 8.99 0.25 0.23
N GLY A 224 8.16 0.00 1.25
CA GLY A 224 7.19 -1.08 1.30
C GLY A 224 6.14 -0.96 0.20
N ASP A 225 5.54 0.22 0.07
CA ASP A 225 4.50 0.50 -0.94
C ASP A 225 5.06 0.37 -2.36
N SER A 226 6.30 0.84 -2.56
CA SER A 226 7.00 0.72 -3.83
C SER A 226 7.35 -0.73 -4.17
N PHE A 227 7.74 -1.53 -3.17
CA PHE A 227 7.91 -2.97 -3.33
C PHE A 227 6.59 -3.63 -3.74
N ILE A 228 5.48 -3.33 -3.05
CA ILE A 228 4.15 -3.85 -3.36
C ILE A 228 3.76 -3.51 -4.80
N ALA A 229 3.90 -2.26 -5.22
CA ALA A 229 3.58 -1.83 -6.58
C ALA A 229 4.41 -2.58 -7.64
N GLY A 230 5.73 -2.72 -7.43
CA GLY A 230 6.63 -3.46 -8.31
C GLY A 230 6.27 -4.93 -8.42
N PHE A 231 6.00 -5.56 -7.28
CA PHE A 231 5.54 -6.94 -7.19
C PHE A 231 4.23 -7.15 -7.93
N LEU A 232 3.20 -6.37 -7.63
CA LEU A 232 1.85 -6.53 -8.17
C LEU A 232 1.78 -6.24 -9.67
N THR A 233 2.50 -5.22 -10.16
CA THR A 233 2.57 -4.93 -11.59
C THR A 233 3.19 -6.11 -12.37
N SER A 234 4.25 -6.72 -11.84
CA SER A 234 4.88 -7.91 -12.43
C SER A 234 3.98 -9.15 -12.31
N TRP A 235 3.26 -9.31 -11.20
CA TRP A 235 2.33 -10.42 -11.01
C TRP A 235 1.17 -10.36 -12.03
N LEU A 236 0.62 -9.19 -12.28
CA LEU A 236 -0.40 -8.99 -13.32
C LEU A 236 0.14 -9.26 -14.73
N GLN A 237 1.44 -9.09 -14.95
CA GLN A 237 2.13 -9.50 -16.19
C GLN A 237 2.37 -11.01 -16.27
N LYS A 238 1.89 -11.80 -15.28
CA LYS A 238 2.06 -13.25 -15.21
C LYS A 238 3.52 -13.71 -15.11
N LYS A 239 4.37 -12.90 -14.49
CA LYS A 239 5.75 -13.25 -14.16
C LYS A 239 5.79 -14.27 -13.02
N SER A 240 6.90 -14.99 -12.91
CA SER A 240 7.15 -15.89 -11.78
C SER A 240 7.25 -15.11 -10.45
N ILE A 241 7.00 -15.77 -9.32
CA ILE A 241 7.08 -15.15 -7.99
C ILE A 241 8.46 -14.51 -7.76
N LYS A 242 9.54 -15.18 -8.18
CA LYS A 242 10.90 -14.62 -8.07
C LYS A 242 11.09 -13.35 -8.89
N GLU A 243 10.52 -13.28 -10.09
CA GLU A 243 10.57 -12.07 -10.92
C GLU A 243 9.73 -10.96 -10.30
N CYS A 244 8.57 -11.28 -9.70
CA CYS A 244 7.77 -10.31 -8.96
C CYS A 244 8.53 -9.73 -7.76
N MET A 245 9.19 -10.59 -6.97
CA MET A 245 10.03 -10.17 -5.84
C MET A 245 11.21 -9.31 -6.31
N ALA A 246 11.85 -9.67 -7.42
CA ALA A 246 12.93 -8.89 -8.01
C ALA A 246 12.46 -7.50 -8.45
N ALA A 247 11.29 -7.41 -9.09
CA ALA A 247 10.69 -6.14 -9.50
C ALA A 247 10.31 -5.27 -8.30
N GLY A 248 9.75 -5.89 -7.24
CA GLY A 248 9.48 -5.20 -5.97
C GLY A 248 10.75 -4.65 -5.34
N ALA A 249 11.81 -5.45 -5.23
CA ALA A 249 13.09 -5.03 -4.68
C ALA A 249 13.75 -3.92 -5.51
N ALA A 250 13.67 -3.98 -6.84
CA ALA A 250 14.17 -2.94 -7.73
C ALA A 250 13.40 -1.62 -7.57
N SER A 251 12.08 -1.68 -7.47
CA SER A 251 11.23 -0.51 -7.24
C SER A 251 11.55 0.14 -5.89
N ALA A 252 11.65 -0.66 -4.82
CA ALA A 252 12.04 -0.18 -3.51
C ALA A 252 13.42 0.51 -3.51
N ALA A 253 14.41 -0.09 -4.18
CA ALA A 253 15.75 0.49 -4.29
C ALA A 253 15.74 1.87 -4.98
N VAL A 254 14.92 2.08 -5.99
CA VAL A 254 14.74 3.40 -6.62
C VAL A 254 14.11 4.38 -5.63
N THR A 255 13.08 3.95 -4.90
CA THR A 255 12.37 4.82 -3.96
C THR A 255 13.26 5.29 -2.82
N ILE A 256 14.04 4.40 -2.21
CA ILE A 256 14.91 4.76 -1.08
C ILE A 256 16.15 5.57 -1.48
N SER A 257 16.41 5.80 -2.78
CA SER A 257 17.55 6.60 -3.25
C SER A 257 17.32 8.11 -3.23
N TYR A 258 16.10 8.57 -2.95
CA TYR A 258 15.76 10.01 -2.86
C TYR A 258 14.94 10.29 -1.59
N CYS A 259 14.74 11.57 -1.24
CA CYS A 259 13.93 11.98 -0.09
C CYS A 259 12.45 12.03 -0.43
N GLY A 260 11.60 11.59 0.51
CA GLY A 260 10.15 11.53 0.36
C GLY A 260 9.66 10.24 -0.30
N ALA A 261 8.34 10.01 -0.26
CA ALA A 261 7.76 8.80 -0.87
C ALA A 261 7.81 8.86 -2.40
N TRP A 262 7.47 10.01 -3.02
CA TRP A 262 7.44 10.17 -4.49
C TRP A 262 7.43 11.63 -4.95
#